data_40424814ab4d123a38c017b3f94f1cca
#
_entry.id   40424814ab4d123a38c017b3f94f1cca
#
_cell.length_a   1.000
_cell.length_b   1.000
_cell.length_c   1.000
_cell.angle_alpha   90.00
_cell.angle_beta   90.00
_cell.angle_gamma   90.00
#
_symmetry.space_group_name_H-M   'P 1'
#
loop_
_entity.id
_entity.type
_entity.pdbx_description
1 polymer ?
#
loop_
_entity_poly.entity_id
_entity_poly.type
_entity_poly.pdbx_seq_one_letter_code
_entity_poly.pdbx_strand_id
1 'polypeptide(L)'
;MLGALEGERLSAQGQKMAALGNDPRLAAMLVSAKNDDEAATAAKIAAILEEPPRMGNSDLGVAFSRNQPAWQQRSQQLLKRLNVRGGEADSSLIAPLLAGAFADRIARRRGQDGRYQLANGMGAMLDANDALSRHEWLIAPLLLQGSASPDARILLALLVDIDELVQRCPQLVQQSDTVEWDDAQGTLKAWRRLQIGQLTVKVQPLAKPSEDELHQAMLNGIRDKGLSVLNWTAEAEQLRLRLLCAAKWLPEYDWYQRLMMKVYWQRWKRGCCHI
;
A
#
# COMPACT_ATOMS: atom_id res chain seq x y z
N MET A 1 6.88 1.17 -9.77
CA MET A 1 7.45 1.23 -11.14
C MET A 1 8.80 0.53 -11.13
N LEU A 2 9.16 -0.19 -12.19
CA LEU A 2 10.41 -0.99 -12.25
C LEU A 2 11.67 -0.14 -12.54
N GLY A 3 11.55 1.18 -12.71
CA GLY A 3 12.66 2.08 -13.02
C GLY A 3 13.31 1.90 -14.40
N ALA A 4 12.65 1.17 -15.31
CA ALA A 4 13.18 0.85 -16.63
C ALA A 4 13.15 2.03 -17.61
N LEU A 5 12.27 3.01 -17.39
CA LEU A 5 12.06 4.14 -18.27
C LEU A 5 12.21 5.46 -17.51
N GLU A 6 12.83 6.45 -18.17
CA GLU A 6 12.86 7.86 -17.82
C GLU A 6 12.20 8.63 -18.96
N GLY A 7 10.92 9.00 -18.78
CA GLY A 7 10.08 9.47 -19.88
C GLY A 7 9.88 8.37 -20.92
N GLU A 8 10.21 8.66 -22.19
CA GLU A 8 10.09 7.72 -23.31
C GLU A 8 11.39 6.94 -23.61
N ARG A 9 12.45 7.15 -22.82
CA ARG A 9 13.76 6.53 -23.06
C ARG A 9 14.07 5.48 -21.99
N LEU A 10 14.88 4.47 -22.37
CA LEU A 10 15.39 3.51 -21.41
C LEU A 10 16.35 4.21 -20.44
N SER A 11 16.11 4.01 -19.16
CA SER A 11 17.04 4.39 -18.09
C SER A 11 18.32 3.52 -18.15
N ALA A 12 19.36 3.88 -17.42
CA ALA A 12 20.55 3.03 -17.29
C ALA A 12 20.20 1.64 -16.71
N GLN A 13 19.21 1.58 -15.78
CA GLN A 13 18.67 0.34 -15.27
C GLN A 13 17.90 -0.43 -16.35
N GLY A 14 17.07 0.26 -17.15
CA GLY A 14 16.32 -0.33 -18.24
C GLY A 14 17.21 -0.96 -19.32
N GLN A 15 18.34 -0.35 -19.63
CA GLN A 15 19.33 -0.91 -20.56
C GLN A 15 19.91 -2.24 -20.02
N LYS A 16 20.26 -2.30 -18.72
CA LYS A 16 20.74 -3.53 -18.09
C LYS A 16 19.66 -4.62 -18.07
N MET A 17 18.41 -4.23 -17.79
CA MET A 17 17.27 -5.16 -17.82
C MET A 17 17.04 -5.74 -19.23
N ALA A 18 17.09 -4.91 -20.27
CA ALA A 18 16.92 -5.33 -21.65
C ALA A 18 18.02 -6.33 -22.08
N ALA A 19 19.25 -6.16 -21.62
CA ALA A 19 20.36 -7.07 -21.91
C ALA A 19 20.18 -8.47 -21.31
N LEU A 20 19.38 -8.62 -20.24
CA LEU A 20 19.09 -9.91 -19.63
C LEU A 20 18.07 -10.74 -20.43
N GLY A 21 17.19 -10.10 -21.19
CA GLY A 21 16.21 -10.78 -22.06
C GLY A 21 15.16 -11.60 -21.31
N ASN A 22 14.93 -11.31 -20.01
CA ASN A 22 13.97 -11.96 -19.16
C ASN A 22 12.66 -11.16 -19.07
N ASP A 23 11.66 -11.72 -18.36
CA ASP A 23 10.51 -10.95 -17.92
C ASP A 23 10.99 -9.67 -17.23
N PRO A 24 10.40 -8.50 -17.54
CA PRO A 24 10.85 -7.22 -17.01
C PRO A 24 10.92 -7.16 -15.48
N ARG A 25 10.04 -7.88 -14.77
CA ARG A 25 10.05 -7.93 -13.30
C ARG A 25 11.22 -8.73 -12.77
N LEU A 26 11.50 -9.88 -13.40
CA LEU A 26 12.66 -10.70 -13.05
C LEU A 26 13.96 -9.97 -13.37
N ALA A 27 14.02 -9.31 -14.51
CA ALA A 27 15.17 -8.49 -14.88
C ALA A 27 15.40 -7.33 -13.91
N ALA A 28 14.33 -6.65 -13.47
CA ALA A 28 14.40 -5.58 -12.46
C ALA A 28 14.92 -6.12 -11.12
N MET A 29 14.42 -7.28 -10.66
CA MET A 29 14.89 -7.93 -9.44
C MET A 29 16.38 -8.26 -9.52
N LEU A 30 16.83 -8.85 -10.61
CA LEU A 30 18.22 -9.21 -10.83
C LEU A 30 19.16 -7.99 -10.87
N VAL A 31 18.75 -6.91 -11.55
CA VAL A 31 19.55 -5.68 -11.67
C VAL A 31 19.56 -4.85 -10.37
N SER A 32 18.55 -5.02 -9.51
CA SER A 32 18.45 -4.30 -8.24
C SER A 32 19.32 -4.89 -7.12
N ALA A 33 19.91 -6.07 -7.32
CA ALA A 33 20.79 -6.71 -6.34
C ALA A 33 22.01 -5.83 -6.05
N LYS A 34 22.30 -5.62 -4.75
CA LYS A 34 23.35 -4.71 -4.27
C LYS A 34 24.66 -5.41 -3.98
N ASN A 35 24.62 -6.72 -3.79
CA ASN A 35 25.78 -7.57 -3.50
C ASN A 35 25.62 -8.95 -4.15
N ASP A 36 26.66 -9.76 -4.07
CA ASP A 36 26.71 -11.08 -4.70
C ASP A 36 25.68 -12.07 -4.12
N ASP A 37 25.36 -11.97 -2.83
CA ASP A 37 24.36 -12.85 -2.16
C ASP A 37 22.93 -12.48 -2.62
N GLU A 38 22.62 -11.19 -2.70
CA GLU A 38 21.36 -10.74 -3.30
C GLU A 38 21.24 -11.17 -4.77
N ALA A 39 22.32 -11.08 -5.55
CA ALA A 39 22.32 -11.51 -6.93
C ALA A 39 22.14 -13.03 -7.07
N ALA A 40 22.81 -13.82 -6.22
CA ALA A 40 22.66 -15.27 -6.17
C ALA A 40 21.23 -15.67 -5.79
N THR A 41 20.66 -15.00 -4.79
CA THR A 41 19.27 -15.21 -4.34
C THR A 41 18.28 -14.84 -5.43
N ALA A 42 18.42 -13.65 -6.06
CA ALA A 42 17.58 -13.19 -7.14
C ALA A 42 17.64 -14.13 -8.36
N ALA A 43 18.85 -14.61 -8.73
CA ALA A 43 19.03 -15.56 -9.82
C ALA A 43 18.32 -16.91 -9.56
N LYS A 44 18.38 -17.40 -8.32
CA LYS A 44 17.67 -18.62 -7.93
C LYS A 44 16.16 -18.44 -7.95
N ILE A 45 15.64 -17.31 -7.43
CA ILE A 45 14.22 -16.97 -7.51
C ILE A 45 13.77 -16.88 -8.98
N ALA A 46 14.51 -16.17 -9.82
CA ALA A 46 14.19 -16.02 -11.24
C ALA A 46 14.13 -17.38 -11.94
N ALA A 47 15.09 -18.28 -11.69
CA ALA A 47 15.09 -19.61 -12.25
C ALA A 47 13.85 -20.44 -11.82
N ILE A 48 13.41 -20.32 -10.56
CA ILE A 48 12.20 -21.00 -10.09
C ILE A 48 10.93 -20.41 -10.72
N LEU A 49 10.87 -19.07 -10.91
CA LEU A 49 9.69 -18.41 -11.48
C LEU A 49 9.57 -18.62 -12.99
N GLU A 50 10.68 -18.79 -13.71
CA GLU A 50 10.70 -19.16 -15.14
C GLU A 50 10.24 -20.60 -15.38
N GLU A 51 10.59 -21.51 -14.49
CA GLU A 51 10.19 -22.92 -14.54
C GLU A 51 9.64 -23.35 -13.19
N PRO A 52 8.37 -23.01 -12.88
CA PRO A 52 7.79 -23.28 -11.58
C PRO A 52 7.61 -24.78 -11.32
N PRO A 53 7.64 -25.21 -10.04
CA PRO A 53 7.48 -26.62 -9.70
C PRO A 53 6.12 -27.13 -10.18
N ARG A 54 6.13 -28.29 -10.80
CA ARG A 54 4.90 -28.97 -11.26
C ARG A 54 4.11 -29.49 -10.05
N MET A 55 2.91 -28.91 -9.85
CA MET A 55 1.85 -29.40 -8.94
C MET A 55 2.21 -29.72 -7.46
N GLY A 56 1.38 -29.27 -6.56
CA GLY A 56 1.27 -29.76 -5.17
C GLY A 56 1.86 -28.89 -4.07
N ASN A 57 2.60 -27.81 -4.39
CA ASN A 57 3.07 -26.87 -3.38
C ASN A 57 3.24 -25.47 -3.99
N SER A 58 2.45 -24.53 -3.51
CA SER A 58 2.51 -23.13 -3.92
C SER A 58 3.56 -22.33 -3.13
N ASP A 59 4.29 -22.95 -2.20
CA ASP A 59 5.26 -22.29 -1.35
C ASP A 59 6.61 -22.12 -2.05
N LEU A 60 6.96 -20.87 -2.36
CA LEU A 60 8.25 -20.52 -2.94
C LEU A 60 9.41 -20.80 -1.99
N GLY A 61 9.24 -20.65 -0.66
CA GLY A 61 10.27 -20.96 0.32
C GLY A 61 10.66 -22.44 0.28
N VAL A 62 9.68 -23.32 0.16
CA VAL A 62 9.91 -24.76 -0.01
C VAL A 62 10.56 -25.06 -1.36
N ALA A 63 10.14 -24.39 -2.43
CA ALA A 63 10.79 -24.55 -3.75
C ALA A 63 12.24 -24.07 -3.71
N PHE A 64 12.50 -22.93 -3.04
CA PHE A 64 13.83 -22.36 -2.90
C PHE A 64 14.79 -23.27 -2.12
N SER A 65 14.33 -23.99 -1.12
CA SER A 65 15.18 -24.95 -0.36
C SER A 65 15.57 -26.19 -1.17
N ARG A 66 14.88 -26.47 -2.29
CA ARG A 66 15.19 -27.62 -3.15
C ARG A 66 16.36 -27.32 -4.09
N ASN A 67 17.22 -28.32 -4.27
CA ASN A 67 18.35 -28.25 -5.21
C ASN A 67 17.99 -28.99 -6.50
N GLN A 68 17.17 -28.34 -7.38
CA GLN A 68 16.91 -28.88 -8.72
C GLN A 68 18.02 -28.50 -9.69
N PRO A 69 18.59 -29.44 -10.44
CA PRO A 69 19.69 -29.17 -11.38
C PRO A 69 19.35 -28.12 -12.43
N ALA A 70 18.11 -28.13 -12.95
CA ALA A 70 17.64 -27.16 -13.93
C ALA A 70 17.69 -25.73 -13.39
N TRP A 71 17.20 -25.50 -12.16
CA TRP A 71 17.23 -24.19 -11.50
C TRP A 71 18.65 -23.72 -11.19
N GLN A 72 19.53 -24.67 -10.75
CA GLN A 72 20.94 -24.36 -10.51
C GLN A 72 21.64 -23.92 -11.81
N GLN A 73 21.45 -24.67 -12.89
CA GLN A 73 22.03 -24.35 -14.20
C GLN A 73 21.53 -22.99 -14.70
N ARG A 74 20.23 -22.72 -14.59
CA ARG A 74 19.62 -21.47 -15.00
C ARG A 74 20.13 -20.29 -14.16
N SER A 75 20.17 -20.44 -12.84
CA SER A 75 20.72 -19.45 -11.92
C SER A 75 22.17 -19.08 -12.26
N GLN A 76 23.03 -20.08 -12.52
CA GLN A 76 24.41 -19.84 -12.95
C GLN A 76 24.51 -19.09 -14.28
N GLN A 77 23.62 -19.38 -15.25
CA GLN A 77 23.57 -18.63 -16.51
C GLN A 77 23.21 -17.15 -16.27
N LEU A 78 22.26 -16.87 -15.37
CA LEU A 78 21.85 -15.50 -15.01
C LEU A 78 23.00 -14.76 -14.33
N LEU A 79 23.69 -15.39 -13.37
CA LEU A 79 24.85 -14.83 -12.68
C LEU A 79 26.00 -14.50 -13.65
N LYS A 80 26.27 -15.38 -14.62
CA LYS A 80 27.25 -15.09 -15.67
C LYS A 80 26.89 -13.85 -16.50
N ARG A 81 25.60 -13.67 -16.84
CA ARG A 81 25.13 -12.46 -17.57
C ARG A 81 25.24 -11.19 -16.72
N LEU A 82 25.12 -11.30 -15.40
CA LEU A 82 25.31 -10.20 -14.46
C LEU A 82 26.79 -9.93 -14.15
N ASN A 83 27.74 -10.76 -14.66
CA ASN A 83 29.16 -10.73 -14.28
C ASN A 83 29.43 -10.94 -12.78
N VAL A 84 28.54 -11.65 -12.09
CA VAL A 84 28.68 -12.01 -10.68
C VAL A 84 29.37 -13.38 -10.60
N ARG A 85 30.42 -13.47 -9.78
CA ARG A 85 31.25 -14.69 -9.65
C ARG A 85 31.18 -15.38 -8.30
N GLY A 86 30.52 -14.76 -7.33
CA GLY A 86 30.40 -15.26 -5.97
C GLY A 86 28.98 -15.21 -5.46
N GLY A 87 28.81 -15.31 -4.15
CA GLY A 87 27.56 -15.19 -3.43
C GLY A 87 26.86 -16.52 -3.18
N GLU A 88 26.21 -16.59 -2.03
CA GLU A 88 25.34 -17.69 -1.63
C GLU A 88 23.89 -17.23 -1.58
N ALA A 89 23.01 -18.11 -2.07
CA ALA A 89 21.57 -17.81 -2.06
C ALA A 89 21.01 -17.95 -0.62
N ASP A 90 20.51 -16.83 -0.10
CA ASP A 90 19.99 -16.72 1.28
C ASP A 90 18.45 -16.57 1.27
N SER A 91 17.79 -17.44 2.02
CA SER A 91 16.34 -17.43 2.18
C SER A 91 15.81 -16.14 2.84
N SER A 92 16.58 -15.48 3.67
CA SER A 92 16.20 -14.22 4.34
C SER A 92 16.08 -13.05 3.36
N LEU A 93 16.71 -13.14 2.19
CA LEU A 93 16.70 -12.11 1.15
C LEU A 93 15.54 -12.28 0.15
N ILE A 94 14.80 -13.39 0.20
CA ILE A 94 13.72 -13.68 -0.77
C ILE A 94 12.62 -12.61 -0.68
N ALA A 95 12.11 -12.33 0.53
CA ALA A 95 11.00 -11.41 0.73
C ALA A 95 11.30 -9.98 0.25
N PRO A 96 12.43 -9.34 0.65
CA PRO A 96 12.75 -7.99 0.18
C PRO A 96 13.02 -7.90 -1.33
N LEU A 97 13.64 -8.90 -1.94
CA LEU A 97 13.87 -8.93 -3.39
C LEU A 97 12.57 -9.06 -4.17
N LEU A 98 11.68 -9.97 -3.74
CA LEU A 98 10.35 -10.11 -4.34
C LEU A 98 9.51 -8.85 -4.16
N ALA A 99 9.50 -8.27 -2.97
CA ALA A 99 8.73 -7.07 -2.70
C ALA A 99 9.17 -5.88 -3.57
N GLY A 100 10.46 -5.78 -3.89
CA GLY A 100 10.98 -4.75 -4.81
C GLY A 100 10.45 -4.89 -6.24
N ALA A 101 10.32 -6.11 -6.75
CA ALA A 101 9.89 -6.38 -8.12
C ALA A 101 8.37 -6.61 -8.26
N PHE A 102 7.73 -7.08 -7.21
CA PHE A 102 6.34 -7.51 -7.18
C PHE A 102 5.53 -6.83 -6.07
N ALA A 103 5.81 -5.55 -5.78
CA ALA A 103 5.12 -4.78 -4.74
C ALA A 103 3.59 -4.78 -4.92
N ASP A 104 3.11 -4.73 -6.16
CA ASP A 104 1.69 -4.78 -6.53
C ASP A 104 1.03 -6.14 -6.28
N ARG A 105 1.83 -7.18 -6.00
CA ARG A 105 1.41 -8.56 -5.75
C ARG A 105 1.62 -8.99 -4.28
N ILE A 106 1.92 -8.07 -3.39
CA ILE A 106 1.76 -8.28 -1.96
C ILE A 106 0.28 -8.49 -1.71
N ALA A 107 -0.06 -9.54 -0.95
CA ALA A 107 -1.42 -10.02 -0.77
C ALA A 107 -1.78 -10.10 0.71
N ARG A 108 -2.97 -9.60 1.06
CA ARG A 108 -3.54 -9.74 2.38
C ARG A 108 -4.78 -10.61 2.32
N ARG A 109 -4.91 -11.57 3.24
CA ARG A 109 -6.09 -12.42 3.35
C ARG A 109 -7.34 -11.59 3.66
N ARG A 110 -8.43 -11.90 2.95
CA ARG A 110 -9.74 -11.27 3.15
C ARG A 110 -10.82 -12.34 3.44
N GLY A 111 -11.42 -12.26 4.61
CA GLY A 111 -12.53 -13.14 4.99
C GLY A 111 -12.10 -14.62 5.10
N GLN A 112 -12.56 -15.45 4.18
CA GLN A 112 -12.35 -16.89 4.20
C GLN A 112 -10.91 -17.30 3.83
N ASP A 113 -10.52 -18.51 4.24
CA ASP A 113 -9.21 -19.08 3.90
C ASP A 113 -9.03 -19.20 2.38
N GLY A 114 -7.81 -18.91 1.94
CA GLY A 114 -7.44 -18.95 0.53
C GLY A 114 -7.87 -17.73 -0.29
N ARG A 115 -8.60 -16.76 0.25
CA ARG A 115 -8.97 -15.53 -0.47
C ARG A 115 -8.10 -14.37 -0.05
N TYR A 116 -7.56 -13.68 -1.05
CA TYR A 116 -6.61 -12.58 -0.87
C TYR A 116 -7.01 -11.36 -1.67
N GLN A 117 -6.64 -10.20 -1.17
CA GLN A 117 -6.59 -8.95 -1.93
C GLN A 117 -5.13 -8.58 -2.17
N LEU A 118 -4.81 -8.25 -3.41
CA LEU A 118 -3.48 -7.79 -3.81
C LEU A 118 -3.33 -6.28 -3.57
N ALA A 119 -2.09 -5.83 -3.47
CA ALA A 119 -1.77 -4.40 -3.30
C ALA A 119 -2.24 -3.52 -4.47
N ASN A 120 -2.43 -4.09 -5.67
CA ASN A 120 -3.05 -3.40 -6.81
C ASN A 120 -4.59 -3.38 -6.76
N GLY A 121 -5.22 -3.94 -5.72
CA GLY A 121 -6.66 -4.01 -5.52
C GLY A 121 -7.35 -5.23 -6.13
N MET A 122 -6.66 -6.01 -6.95
CA MET A 122 -7.23 -7.22 -7.54
C MET A 122 -7.44 -8.32 -6.48
N GLY A 123 -8.43 -9.17 -6.70
CA GLY A 123 -8.61 -10.39 -5.93
C GLY A 123 -7.67 -11.50 -6.40
N ALA A 124 -7.25 -12.32 -5.46
CA ALA A 124 -6.49 -13.54 -5.75
C ALA A 124 -6.95 -14.69 -4.86
N MET A 125 -6.79 -15.92 -5.34
CA MET A 125 -7.23 -17.10 -4.61
C MET A 125 -6.17 -18.20 -4.63
N LEU A 126 -6.03 -18.84 -3.49
CA LEU A 126 -5.28 -20.07 -3.26
C LEU A 126 -6.26 -21.21 -2.97
N ASP A 127 -5.85 -22.44 -3.19
CA ASP A 127 -6.66 -23.56 -2.74
C ASP A 127 -6.81 -23.50 -1.21
N ALA A 128 -8.04 -23.71 -0.71
CA ALA A 128 -8.31 -23.64 0.73
C ALA A 128 -7.53 -24.69 1.54
N ASN A 129 -7.16 -25.81 0.91
CA ASN A 129 -6.35 -26.87 1.52
C ASN A 129 -4.84 -26.60 1.44
N ASP A 130 -4.41 -25.56 0.73
CA ASP A 130 -3.01 -25.19 0.67
C ASP A 130 -2.52 -24.69 2.04
N ALA A 131 -1.30 -25.07 2.41
CA ALA A 131 -0.72 -24.68 3.70
C ALA A 131 -0.65 -23.16 3.88
N LEU A 132 -0.45 -22.39 2.79
CA LEU A 132 -0.38 -20.94 2.83
C LEU A 132 -1.76 -20.26 2.95
N SER A 133 -2.87 -20.98 2.72
CA SER A 133 -4.22 -20.42 2.66
C SER A 133 -4.67 -19.70 3.95
N ARG A 134 -4.10 -20.10 5.10
CA ARG A 134 -4.44 -19.58 6.43
C ARG A 134 -3.61 -18.37 6.87
N HIS A 135 -2.53 -18.08 6.15
CA HIS A 135 -1.64 -16.98 6.51
C HIS A 135 -2.21 -15.63 6.07
N GLU A 136 -1.96 -14.59 6.87
CA GLU A 136 -2.53 -13.26 6.61
C GLU A 136 -1.84 -12.56 5.44
N TRP A 137 -0.52 -12.69 5.33
CA TRP A 137 0.27 -11.95 4.35
C TRP A 137 1.14 -12.86 3.50
N LEU A 138 1.07 -12.65 2.19
CA LEU A 138 1.86 -13.36 1.19
C LEU A 138 2.42 -12.39 0.16
N ILE A 139 3.47 -12.79 -0.55
CA ILE A 139 3.84 -12.21 -1.85
C ILE A 139 3.55 -13.28 -2.90
N ALA A 140 2.75 -12.96 -3.91
CA ALA A 140 2.31 -13.89 -4.96
C ALA A 140 2.93 -13.55 -6.32
N PRO A 141 4.22 -13.87 -6.56
CA PRO A 141 4.91 -13.50 -7.79
C PRO A 141 4.33 -14.19 -9.03
N LEU A 142 3.72 -15.37 -8.88
CA LEU A 142 3.16 -16.09 -10.01
C LEU A 142 1.64 -16.26 -9.86
N LEU A 143 0.92 -15.60 -10.76
CA LEU A 143 -0.54 -15.60 -10.83
C LEU A 143 -1.01 -16.10 -12.19
N LEU A 144 -2.11 -16.84 -12.20
CA LEU A 144 -2.83 -17.24 -13.41
C LEU A 144 -4.18 -16.52 -13.44
N GLN A 145 -4.36 -15.63 -14.42
CA GLN A 145 -5.65 -14.99 -14.65
C GLN A 145 -6.53 -15.93 -15.50
N GLY A 146 -7.64 -16.37 -14.92
CA GLY A 146 -8.65 -17.14 -15.65
C GLY A 146 -9.70 -16.24 -16.29
N SER A 147 -10.32 -16.70 -17.38
CA SER A 147 -11.46 -16.00 -18.01
C SER A 147 -12.76 -16.15 -17.21
N ALA A 148 -12.85 -17.16 -16.36
CA ALA A 148 -14.09 -17.54 -15.65
C ALA A 148 -14.22 -16.92 -14.24
N SER A 149 -13.15 -16.34 -13.69
CA SER A 149 -13.16 -15.75 -12.33
C SER A 149 -12.53 -14.37 -12.34
N PRO A 150 -13.10 -13.40 -11.60
CA PRO A 150 -12.48 -12.10 -11.40
C PRO A 150 -11.20 -12.20 -10.54
N ASP A 151 -11.08 -13.24 -9.69
CA ASP A 151 -9.94 -13.46 -8.84
C ASP A 151 -8.88 -14.32 -9.58
N ALA A 152 -7.62 -13.85 -9.58
CA ALA A 152 -6.50 -14.58 -10.14
C ALA A 152 -6.14 -15.79 -9.27
N ARG A 153 -5.79 -16.92 -9.87
CA ARG A 153 -5.30 -18.09 -9.12
C ARG A 153 -3.81 -17.88 -8.77
N ILE A 154 -3.47 -18.03 -7.51
CA ILE A 154 -2.08 -18.02 -7.04
C ILE A 154 -1.46 -19.39 -7.35
N LEU A 155 -0.39 -19.38 -8.13
CA LEU A 155 0.37 -20.60 -8.47
C LEU A 155 1.59 -20.76 -7.58
N LEU A 156 2.23 -19.63 -7.20
CA LEU A 156 3.38 -19.63 -6.31
C LEU A 156 3.32 -18.38 -5.44
N ALA A 157 3.57 -18.54 -4.14
CA ALA A 157 3.59 -17.46 -3.16
C ALA A 157 4.68 -17.69 -2.11
N LEU A 158 5.07 -16.61 -1.46
CA LEU A 158 5.97 -16.62 -0.30
C LEU A 158 5.20 -16.12 0.91
N LEU A 159 5.27 -16.84 2.02
CA LEU A 159 4.85 -16.36 3.32
C LEU A 159 5.75 -15.20 3.75
N VAL A 160 5.16 -14.12 4.24
CA VAL A 160 5.91 -12.97 4.72
C VAL A 160 5.41 -12.48 6.08
N ASP A 161 6.36 -12.05 6.91
CA ASP A 161 6.07 -11.20 8.05
C ASP A 161 6.02 -9.75 7.55
N ILE A 162 4.85 -9.13 7.65
CA ILE A 162 4.65 -7.79 7.10
C ILE A 162 5.39 -6.72 7.89
N ASP A 163 5.54 -6.88 9.20
CA ASP A 163 6.25 -5.91 10.05
C ASP A 163 7.75 -5.94 9.74
N GLU A 164 8.35 -7.13 9.57
CA GLU A 164 9.73 -7.28 9.13
C GLU A 164 9.91 -6.71 7.71
N LEU A 165 8.99 -7.01 6.79
CA LEU A 165 9.05 -6.51 5.41
C LEU A 165 9.04 -4.98 5.36
N VAL A 166 8.16 -4.34 6.12
CA VAL A 166 8.06 -2.88 6.22
C VAL A 166 9.34 -2.26 6.79
N GLN A 167 9.96 -2.88 7.79
CA GLN A 167 11.22 -2.41 8.35
C GLN A 167 12.37 -2.50 7.34
N ARG A 168 12.45 -3.59 6.57
CA ARG A 168 13.51 -3.81 5.57
C ARG A 168 13.30 -3.04 4.27
N CYS A 169 12.05 -2.75 3.93
CA CYS A 169 11.64 -2.10 2.68
C CYS A 169 10.72 -0.89 2.93
N PRO A 170 11.14 0.14 3.68
CA PRO A 170 10.29 1.28 4.04
C PRO A 170 9.77 2.06 2.81
N GLN A 171 10.46 1.98 1.67
CA GLN A 171 10.06 2.60 0.41
C GLN A 171 8.76 2.02 -0.20
N LEU A 172 8.31 0.85 0.25
CA LEU A 172 7.05 0.24 -0.19
C LEU A 172 5.84 0.87 0.48
N VAL A 173 6.05 1.49 1.64
CA VAL A 173 4.98 1.98 2.49
C VAL A 173 4.67 3.42 2.18
N GLN A 174 3.42 3.68 1.90
CA GLN A 174 2.85 5.02 1.83
C GLN A 174 2.17 5.33 3.16
N GLN A 175 2.51 6.48 3.72
CA GLN A 175 1.87 7.00 4.92
C GLN A 175 0.83 8.04 4.50
N SER A 176 -0.38 7.89 5.00
CA SER A 176 -1.44 8.89 4.87
C SER A 176 -2.02 9.20 6.24
N ASP A 177 -2.10 10.48 6.56
CA ASP A 177 -2.75 10.97 7.75
C ASP A 177 -4.17 11.39 7.36
N THR A 178 -5.16 10.94 8.11
CA THR A 178 -6.58 11.22 7.86
C THR A 178 -7.20 11.73 9.13
N VAL A 179 -7.92 12.83 9.04
CA VAL A 179 -8.74 13.36 10.13
C VAL A 179 -10.19 13.26 9.70
N GLU A 180 -11.00 12.55 10.48
CA GLU A 180 -12.39 12.27 10.16
C GLU A 180 -13.28 12.67 11.36
N TRP A 181 -14.51 13.08 11.07
CA TRP A 181 -15.50 13.35 12.10
C TRP A 181 -16.09 12.04 12.60
N ASP A 182 -15.99 11.77 13.91
CA ASP A 182 -16.63 10.64 14.54
C ASP A 182 -18.04 11.02 15.00
N ASP A 183 -19.04 10.47 14.33
CA ASP A 183 -20.45 10.72 14.64
C ASP A 183 -20.90 10.24 16.01
N ALA A 184 -20.34 9.13 16.47
CA ALA A 184 -20.73 8.53 17.73
C ALA A 184 -20.27 9.38 18.93
N GLN A 185 -19.17 10.09 18.80
CA GLN A 185 -18.57 10.88 19.88
C GLN A 185 -18.67 12.40 19.65
N GLY A 186 -19.07 12.84 18.46
CA GLY A 186 -19.10 14.26 18.08
C GLY A 186 -17.74 14.93 18.12
N THR A 187 -16.67 14.17 17.83
CA THR A 187 -15.27 14.62 17.91
C THR A 187 -14.51 14.31 16.64
N LEU A 188 -13.40 15.02 16.41
CA LEU A 188 -12.47 14.68 15.34
C LEU A 188 -11.55 13.56 15.80
N LYS A 189 -11.43 12.51 14.98
CA LYS A 189 -10.46 11.44 15.15
C LYS A 189 -9.41 11.51 14.06
N ALA A 190 -8.15 11.48 14.46
CA ALA A 190 -7.03 11.52 13.56
C ALA A 190 -6.32 10.15 13.54
N TRP A 191 -6.08 9.64 12.35
CA TRP A 191 -5.47 8.35 12.13
C TRP A 191 -4.30 8.47 11.17
N ARG A 192 -3.24 7.76 11.48
CA ARG A 192 -2.13 7.51 10.57
C ARG A 192 -2.29 6.12 9.99
N ARG A 193 -2.43 6.04 8.67
CA ARG A 193 -2.54 4.78 7.93
C ARG A 193 -1.24 4.50 7.21
N LEU A 194 -0.67 3.32 7.46
CA LEU A 194 0.44 2.79 6.68
C LEU A 194 -0.13 1.83 5.64
N GLN A 195 0.16 2.08 4.37
CA GLN A 195 -0.43 1.34 3.25
C GLN A 195 0.64 0.87 2.27
N ILE A 196 0.42 -0.30 1.69
CA ILE A 196 1.17 -0.80 0.53
C ILE A 196 0.16 -0.92 -0.62
N GLY A 197 0.23 0.01 -1.58
CA GLY A 197 -0.83 0.13 -2.59
C GLY A 197 -2.20 0.34 -1.94
N GLN A 198 -3.15 -0.56 -2.20
CA GLN A 198 -4.50 -0.51 -1.62
C GLN A 198 -4.64 -1.27 -0.29
N LEU A 199 -3.58 -1.91 0.19
CA LEU A 199 -3.62 -2.68 1.43
C LEU A 199 -3.24 -1.82 2.62
N THR A 200 -4.11 -1.74 3.60
CA THR A 200 -3.79 -1.11 4.89
C THR A 200 -3.00 -2.11 5.75
N VAL A 201 -1.75 -1.77 6.03
CA VAL A 201 -0.87 -2.57 6.90
C VAL A 201 -1.16 -2.28 8.36
N LYS A 202 -1.21 -0.99 8.71
CA LYS A 202 -1.38 -0.56 10.10
C LYS A 202 -2.18 0.75 10.17
N VAL A 203 -3.02 0.85 11.18
CA VAL A 203 -3.71 2.10 11.53
C VAL A 203 -3.31 2.48 12.95
N GLN A 204 -2.85 3.70 13.14
CA GLN A 204 -2.43 4.22 14.44
C GLN A 204 -3.14 5.53 14.73
N PRO A 205 -3.51 5.82 15.99
CA PRO A 205 -4.00 7.14 16.36
C PRO A 205 -2.91 8.19 16.09
N LEU A 206 -3.28 9.28 15.45
CA LEU A 206 -2.37 10.41 15.23
C LEU A 206 -2.50 11.38 16.41
N ALA A 207 -1.47 11.45 17.25
CA ALA A 207 -1.50 12.25 18.48
C ALA A 207 -1.54 13.77 18.23
N LYS A 208 -0.97 14.22 17.11
CA LYS A 208 -0.91 15.66 16.74
C LYS A 208 -1.16 15.80 15.23
N PRO A 209 -2.44 15.86 14.80
CA PRO A 209 -2.76 16.22 13.43
C PRO A 209 -2.37 17.70 13.17
N SER A 210 -2.11 18.04 11.91
CA SER A 210 -1.84 19.43 11.54
C SER A 210 -3.10 20.29 11.72
N GLU A 211 -2.91 21.58 12.00
CA GLU A 211 -4.04 22.52 12.13
C GLU A 211 -4.88 22.56 10.84
N ASP A 212 -4.23 22.49 9.68
CA ASP A 212 -4.90 22.53 8.39
C ASP A 212 -5.78 21.29 8.15
N GLU A 213 -5.31 20.09 8.52
CA GLU A 213 -6.09 18.84 8.43
C GLU A 213 -7.30 18.87 9.37
N LEU A 214 -7.11 19.37 10.60
CA LEU A 214 -8.23 19.57 11.55
C LEU A 214 -9.27 20.54 11.00
N HIS A 215 -8.82 21.67 10.44
CA HIS A 215 -9.70 22.66 9.84
C HIS A 215 -10.51 22.07 8.67
N GLN A 216 -9.85 21.36 7.76
CA GLN A 216 -10.50 20.76 6.61
C GLN A 216 -11.51 19.68 7.01
N ALA A 217 -11.14 18.81 7.96
CA ALA A 217 -12.04 17.77 8.46
C ALA A 217 -13.28 18.36 9.16
N MET A 218 -13.10 19.43 9.94
CA MET A 218 -14.21 20.12 10.58
C MET A 218 -15.11 20.83 9.58
N LEU A 219 -14.54 21.50 8.57
CA LEU A 219 -15.32 22.11 7.50
C LEU A 219 -16.10 21.09 6.68
N ASN A 220 -15.49 19.94 6.38
CA ASN A 220 -16.19 18.85 5.68
C ASN A 220 -17.32 18.28 6.53
N GLY A 221 -17.07 18.00 7.82
CA GLY A 221 -18.12 17.55 8.73
C GLY A 221 -19.30 18.51 8.82
N ILE A 222 -19.04 19.84 8.87
CA ILE A 222 -20.08 20.87 8.86
C ILE A 222 -20.83 20.92 7.51
N ARG A 223 -20.12 20.76 6.39
CA ARG A 223 -20.75 20.74 5.06
C ARG A 223 -21.69 19.55 4.88
N ASP A 224 -21.27 18.38 5.33
CA ASP A 224 -22.04 17.15 5.16
C ASP A 224 -23.25 17.06 6.11
N LYS A 225 -23.12 17.59 7.33
CA LYS A 225 -24.13 17.43 8.40
C LYS A 225 -24.86 18.70 8.75
N GLY A 226 -24.41 19.81 8.25
CA GLY A 226 -24.96 21.12 8.56
C GLY A 226 -24.44 21.67 9.91
N LEU A 227 -24.91 22.88 10.22
CA LEU A 227 -24.47 23.62 11.40
C LEU A 227 -25.00 23.04 12.75
N SER A 228 -25.88 22.05 12.71
CA SER A 228 -26.45 21.42 13.90
C SER A 228 -25.43 20.59 14.71
N VAL A 229 -24.30 20.20 14.10
CA VAL A 229 -23.22 19.48 14.81
C VAL A 229 -22.40 20.37 15.74
N LEU A 230 -22.56 21.69 15.63
CA LEU A 230 -21.87 22.65 16.48
C LEU A 230 -22.63 22.87 17.78
N ASN A 231 -21.92 22.87 18.91
CA ASN A 231 -22.50 23.22 20.20
C ASN A 231 -22.78 24.73 20.26
N TRP A 232 -24.02 25.11 19.93
CA TRP A 232 -24.47 26.48 19.98
C TRP A 232 -24.77 26.90 21.41
N THR A 233 -24.18 28.01 21.85
CA THR A 233 -24.69 28.69 23.04
C THR A 233 -25.99 29.43 22.69
N ALA A 234 -26.82 29.73 23.68
CA ALA A 234 -28.07 30.47 23.46
C ALA A 234 -27.85 31.81 22.75
N GLU A 235 -26.77 32.52 23.14
CA GLU A 235 -26.41 33.81 22.51
C GLU A 235 -25.94 33.62 21.05
N ALA A 236 -25.17 32.58 20.77
CA ALA A 236 -24.70 32.27 19.44
C ALA A 236 -25.84 31.86 18.52
N GLU A 237 -26.77 31.08 18.99
CA GLU A 237 -27.98 30.70 18.24
C GLU A 237 -28.87 31.92 17.98
N GLN A 238 -29.09 32.80 19.00
CA GLN A 238 -29.83 34.03 18.81
C GLN A 238 -29.18 34.96 17.77
N LEU A 239 -27.83 35.09 17.78
CA LEU A 239 -27.10 35.84 16.77
C LEU A 239 -27.29 35.23 15.39
N ARG A 240 -27.20 33.90 15.27
CA ARG A 240 -27.43 33.15 14.02
C ARG A 240 -28.82 33.45 13.43
N LEU A 241 -29.85 33.36 14.29
CA LEU A 241 -31.24 33.64 13.87
C LEU A 241 -31.43 35.09 13.41
N ARG A 242 -30.83 36.07 14.12
CA ARG A 242 -30.86 37.48 13.71
C ARG A 242 -30.19 37.69 12.36
N LEU A 243 -29.04 37.07 12.12
CA LEU A 243 -28.34 37.13 10.83
C LEU A 243 -29.14 36.50 9.70
N LEU A 244 -29.81 35.36 9.97
CA LEU A 244 -30.72 34.72 9.00
C LEU A 244 -31.91 35.63 8.65
N CYS A 245 -32.52 36.29 9.65
CA CYS A 245 -33.58 37.26 9.41
C CYS A 245 -33.06 38.46 8.60
N ALA A 246 -31.92 39.02 8.97
CA ALA A 246 -31.31 40.13 8.23
C ALA A 246 -31.02 39.79 6.77
N ALA A 247 -30.50 38.59 6.48
CA ALA A 247 -30.24 38.12 5.14
C ALA A 247 -31.51 38.00 4.28
N LYS A 248 -32.65 37.67 4.91
CA LYS A 248 -33.94 37.62 4.22
C LYS A 248 -34.44 38.99 3.80
N TRP A 249 -34.16 40.05 4.58
CA TRP A 249 -34.63 41.39 4.32
C TRP A 249 -33.64 42.25 3.54
N LEU A 250 -32.36 41.89 3.51
CA LEU A 250 -31.26 42.57 2.87
C LEU A 250 -30.43 41.63 1.97
N PRO A 251 -31.04 41.07 0.91
CA PRO A 251 -30.41 40.04 0.11
C PRO A 251 -29.17 40.53 -0.68
N GLU A 252 -29.06 41.86 -0.92
CA GLU A 252 -27.94 42.44 -1.63
C GLU A 252 -26.63 42.43 -0.83
N TYR A 253 -26.67 42.17 0.47
CA TYR A 253 -25.46 42.14 1.30
C TYR A 253 -24.92 40.71 1.51
N ASP A 254 -23.96 40.34 0.67
CA ASP A 254 -23.25 39.06 0.72
C ASP A 254 -22.30 38.90 1.96
N TRP A 255 -22.21 39.96 2.80
CA TRP A 255 -21.42 39.95 4.04
C TRP A 255 -21.88 38.91 5.06
N TYR A 256 -23.11 38.46 4.99
CA TYR A 256 -23.71 37.43 5.85
C TYR A 256 -22.95 36.11 5.74
N GLN A 257 -22.69 35.62 4.54
CA GLN A 257 -21.93 34.38 4.35
C GLN A 257 -20.48 34.54 4.80
N ARG A 258 -19.85 35.69 4.53
CA ARG A 258 -18.48 35.99 4.94
C ARG A 258 -18.35 36.21 6.46
N LEU A 259 -19.36 36.78 7.11
CA LEU A 259 -19.36 37.01 8.56
C LEU A 259 -19.56 35.72 9.31
N MET A 260 -20.49 34.87 8.87
CA MET A 260 -20.72 33.56 9.47
C MET A 260 -19.44 32.72 9.42
N MET A 261 -18.76 32.64 8.29
CA MET A 261 -17.48 31.93 8.18
C MET A 261 -16.38 32.53 9.05
N LYS A 262 -16.26 33.88 9.13
CA LYS A 262 -15.22 34.54 9.95
C LYS A 262 -15.48 34.45 11.47
N VAL A 263 -16.71 34.64 11.92
CA VAL A 263 -17.05 34.59 13.36
C VAL A 263 -16.86 33.18 13.91
N TYR A 264 -17.22 32.14 13.14
CA TYR A 264 -16.95 30.77 13.51
C TYR A 264 -15.46 30.45 13.57
N TRP A 265 -14.70 30.91 12.61
CA TRP A 265 -13.27 30.64 12.51
C TRP A 265 -12.46 31.32 13.65
N GLN A 266 -12.79 32.54 14.03
CA GLN A 266 -12.11 33.25 15.13
C GLN A 266 -12.47 32.71 16.52
N ARG A 267 -13.69 32.22 16.72
CA ARG A 267 -14.11 31.67 18.01
C ARG A 267 -13.53 30.26 18.22
N TRP A 268 -13.44 29.48 17.17
CA TRP A 268 -12.81 28.16 17.20
C TRP A 268 -11.31 28.26 17.53
N LYS A 269 -10.54 29.19 16.92
CA LYS A 269 -9.13 29.46 17.29
C LYS A 269 -8.95 29.77 18.80
N ARG A 270 -9.94 30.33 19.46
CA ARG A 270 -9.87 30.67 20.89
C ARG A 270 -10.36 29.55 21.81
N GLY A 271 -11.13 28.61 21.33
CA GLY A 271 -11.75 27.56 22.15
C GLY A 271 -11.07 26.18 22.10
N CYS A 272 -10.30 25.86 21.06
CA CYS A 272 -9.64 24.58 20.90
C CYS A 272 -8.24 24.45 21.50
N CYS A 273 -7.71 25.50 22.16
CA CYS A 273 -6.41 25.41 22.84
C CYS A 273 -6.45 24.76 24.24
N HIS A 274 -7.60 24.20 24.65
CA HIS A 274 -7.74 23.50 25.91
C HIS A 274 -8.52 22.18 25.71
N ILE A 275 -7.90 21.22 25.04
CA ILE A 275 -8.14 19.79 25.25
C ILE A 275 -6.83 19.06 25.05
#